data_2e4df4732a4533e319a4f694df2a8fe4
#
_entry.id   2e4df4732a4533e319a4f694df2a8fe4
#
_cell.length_a   1.000
_cell.length_b   1.000
_cell.length_c   1.000
_cell.angle_alpha   90.00
_cell.angle_beta   90.00
_cell.angle_gamma   90.00
#
_symmetry.space_group_name_H-M   'P 1'
#
loop_
_entity.id
_entity.type
_entity.pdbx_description
1 polymer ?
#
loop_
_entity_poly.entity_id
_entity_poly.type
_entity_poly.pdbx_seq_one_letter_code
_entity_poly.pdbx_strand_id
1 'polypeptide(L)'
;MTKTQMYYARRGELTKQMSYVAKVEGVSENLVMDEVAKGSIIIPANVNHTNLKPMGIGRKLKTKVNANIGNSSLSSDICTELRKLEICLEFGADTVMDLSTDGDLDAIRSAIIEHSSVPVGTVPMYEILKEAKEVTNITNELILSVLEKQARQGVSYFTIHAGFLREFLPLVKKRKMGIVSRGGSLSASYMSKLNRQNPFYEIFDQILEICAKYDVSLSLGDGLRPGCLFDATDEAQLSELKVLGELTLRAWQKDVQVMIEGPGHVPLSQIEYNMKIEQELCHDAPFYVLGPLVSDIGAGYDHITSAIGGTMAAYHGASMLCYVTQKEHLGLPNENDVREGIVAHKIAAHAADVALGKAGAIEKDHAMSDARYAFDWNKQFELSFDPKKARELHDESLPEDAFKNAHFCSMCGPKFCAYKISKDLEKGEKC
;
A
#
# COMPACT_ATOMS: atom_id res chain seq x y z
N MET A 1 -23.40 16.97 10.53
CA MET A 1 -22.69 15.73 10.26
C MET A 1 -21.81 15.98 9.05
N THR A 2 -20.52 15.69 9.15
CA THR A 2 -19.63 15.68 7.99
C THR A 2 -20.09 14.57 7.05
N LYS A 3 -20.04 14.82 5.75
CA LYS A 3 -20.51 13.89 4.73
C LYS A 3 -19.27 13.31 4.04
N THR A 4 -19.27 11.99 3.83
CA THR A 4 -18.12 11.28 3.22
C THR A 4 -18.11 11.45 1.70
N GLN A 5 -16.99 11.09 1.05
CA GLN A 5 -16.93 11.05 -0.42
C GLN A 5 -18.00 10.13 -1.01
N MET A 6 -18.24 8.96 -0.40
CA MET A 6 -19.29 8.03 -0.83
C MET A 6 -20.68 8.62 -0.67
N TYR A 7 -20.93 9.37 0.41
CA TYR A 7 -22.21 10.07 0.62
C TYR A 7 -22.52 11.04 -0.52
N TYR A 8 -21.53 11.85 -0.94
CA TYR A 8 -21.70 12.80 -2.05
C TYR A 8 -21.88 12.08 -3.39
N ALA A 9 -21.01 11.10 -3.67
CA ALA A 9 -21.04 10.34 -4.91
C ALA A 9 -22.41 9.65 -5.14
N ARG A 10 -22.99 9.05 -4.11
CA ARG A 10 -24.30 8.40 -4.17
C ARG A 10 -25.47 9.35 -4.44
N ARG A 11 -25.26 10.64 -4.27
CA ARG A 11 -26.23 11.70 -4.58
C ARG A 11 -25.98 12.40 -5.91
N GLY A 12 -24.96 11.94 -6.65
CA GLY A 12 -24.55 12.58 -7.88
C GLY A 12 -23.86 13.93 -7.66
N GLU A 13 -23.33 14.16 -6.47
CA GLU A 13 -22.62 15.39 -6.10
C GLU A 13 -21.11 15.18 -6.26
N LEU A 14 -20.53 15.79 -7.29
CA LEU A 14 -19.09 15.74 -7.54
C LEU A 14 -18.33 16.61 -6.54
N THR A 15 -17.37 16.02 -5.83
CA THR A 15 -16.50 16.74 -4.88
C THR A 15 -15.20 17.22 -5.54
N LYS A 16 -14.53 18.19 -4.91
CA LYS A 16 -13.20 18.65 -5.36
C LYS A 16 -12.17 17.52 -5.34
N GLN A 17 -12.28 16.59 -4.39
CA GLN A 17 -11.43 15.42 -4.26
C GLN A 17 -11.62 14.47 -5.44
N MET A 18 -12.85 14.19 -5.83
CA MET A 18 -13.15 13.35 -7.01
C MET A 18 -12.62 13.98 -8.30
N SER A 19 -12.85 15.29 -8.51
CA SER A 19 -12.33 16.01 -9.68
C SER A 19 -10.79 15.99 -9.72
N TYR A 20 -10.14 16.17 -8.57
CA TYR A 20 -8.69 16.09 -8.47
C TYR A 20 -8.17 14.70 -8.84
N VAL A 21 -8.78 13.64 -8.29
CA VAL A 21 -8.44 12.24 -8.59
C VAL A 21 -8.60 11.96 -10.09
N ALA A 22 -9.73 12.34 -10.67
CA ALA A 22 -9.99 12.15 -12.10
C ALA A 22 -8.89 12.78 -12.98
N LYS A 23 -8.51 14.01 -12.65
CA LYS A 23 -7.44 14.74 -13.35
C LYS A 23 -6.09 14.05 -13.27
N VAL A 24 -5.67 13.62 -12.07
CA VAL A 24 -4.35 12.98 -11.84
C VAL A 24 -4.28 11.58 -12.47
N GLU A 25 -5.39 10.85 -12.42
CA GLU A 25 -5.49 9.52 -12.99
C GLU A 25 -5.69 9.52 -14.52
N GLY A 26 -6.08 10.65 -15.11
CA GLY A 26 -6.37 10.76 -16.54
C GLY A 26 -7.67 10.06 -16.95
N VAL A 27 -8.67 10.04 -16.06
CA VAL A 27 -9.98 9.43 -16.28
C VAL A 27 -11.10 10.47 -16.15
N SER A 28 -12.33 10.11 -16.54
CA SER A 28 -13.46 11.04 -16.41
C SER A 28 -13.92 11.20 -14.95
N GLU A 29 -14.42 12.39 -14.60
CA GLU A 29 -15.02 12.68 -13.29
C GLU A 29 -16.22 11.77 -12.99
N ASN A 30 -17.03 11.47 -14.00
CA ASN A 30 -18.16 10.56 -13.86
C ASN A 30 -17.70 9.15 -13.49
N LEU A 31 -16.61 8.64 -14.09
CA LEU A 31 -16.08 7.34 -13.72
C LEU A 31 -15.70 7.32 -12.24
N VAL A 32 -14.97 8.34 -11.76
CA VAL A 32 -14.57 8.40 -10.34
C VAL A 32 -15.79 8.47 -9.44
N MET A 33 -16.74 9.35 -9.73
CA MET A 33 -17.97 9.50 -8.94
C MET A 33 -18.79 8.21 -8.90
N ASP A 34 -19.03 7.57 -10.05
CA ASP A 34 -19.82 6.34 -10.15
C ASP A 34 -19.17 5.18 -9.37
N GLU A 35 -17.84 5.05 -9.48
CA GLU A 35 -17.12 3.96 -8.79
C GLU A 35 -16.98 4.23 -7.27
N VAL A 36 -16.85 5.50 -6.84
CA VAL A 36 -16.94 5.86 -5.41
C VAL A 36 -18.33 5.57 -4.86
N ALA A 37 -19.39 5.87 -5.61
CA ALA A 37 -20.77 5.59 -5.21
C ALA A 37 -21.03 4.07 -5.03
N LYS A 38 -20.38 3.23 -5.85
CA LYS A 38 -20.46 1.76 -5.76
C LYS A 38 -19.57 1.20 -4.65
N GLY A 39 -18.52 1.91 -4.26
CA GLY A 39 -17.50 1.46 -3.30
C GLY A 39 -16.27 0.78 -3.92
N SER A 40 -16.19 0.69 -5.25
CA SER A 40 -15.04 0.10 -5.98
C SER A 40 -13.85 1.06 -6.18
N ILE A 41 -14.02 2.34 -5.85
CA ILE A 41 -12.96 3.32 -5.63
C ILE A 41 -13.19 3.96 -4.27
N ILE A 42 -12.10 4.16 -3.50
CA ILE A 42 -12.10 4.99 -2.29
C ILE A 42 -11.17 6.17 -2.47
N ILE A 43 -11.49 7.26 -1.78
CA ILE A 43 -10.65 8.45 -1.67
C ILE A 43 -10.44 8.73 -0.19
N PRO A 44 -9.36 8.20 0.43
CA PRO A 44 -9.09 8.40 1.85
C PRO A 44 -8.69 9.86 2.12
N ALA A 45 -9.66 10.70 2.47
CA ALA A 45 -9.50 12.14 2.58
C ALA A 45 -10.14 12.68 3.87
N ASN A 46 -9.54 12.34 5.02
CA ASN A 46 -9.97 12.87 6.30
C ASN A 46 -10.04 14.40 6.26
N VAL A 47 -11.17 14.96 6.73
CA VAL A 47 -11.44 16.40 6.68
C VAL A 47 -10.45 17.26 7.47
N ASN A 48 -9.70 16.66 8.40
CA ASN A 48 -8.69 17.32 9.22
C ASN A 48 -7.27 17.21 8.66
N HIS A 49 -7.04 16.42 7.57
CA HIS A 49 -5.75 16.35 6.90
C HIS A 49 -5.63 17.45 5.84
N THR A 50 -5.28 18.65 6.28
CA THR A 50 -5.44 19.89 5.50
C THR A 50 -4.47 20.06 4.32
N ASN A 51 -3.29 19.44 4.38
CA ASN A 51 -2.26 19.47 3.31
C ASN A 51 -2.33 18.26 2.36
N LEU A 52 -3.34 17.42 2.52
CA LEU A 52 -3.54 16.21 1.70
C LEU A 52 -3.77 16.57 0.22
N LYS A 53 -3.03 15.90 -0.66
CA LYS A 53 -3.35 15.78 -2.09
C LYS A 53 -4.24 14.55 -2.25
N PRO A 54 -5.52 14.69 -2.59
CA PRO A 54 -6.42 13.56 -2.69
C PRO A 54 -5.92 12.52 -3.71
N MET A 55 -6.07 11.25 -3.38
CA MET A 55 -5.76 10.15 -4.30
C MET A 55 -6.86 9.09 -4.23
N GLY A 56 -7.09 8.40 -5.34
CA GLY A 56 -8.06 7.31 -5.41
C GLY A 56 -7.38 5.96 -5.38
N ILE A 57 -7.97 4.99 -4.67
CA ILE A 57 -7.57 3.59 -4.66
C ILE A 57 -8.70 2.78 -5.28
N GLY A 58 -8.42 2.03 -6.34
CA GLY A 58 -9.40 1.20 -7.01
C GLY A 58 -8.86 0.61 -8.30
N ARG A 59 -9.39 -0.54 -8.69
CA ARG A 59 -8.93 -1.34 -9.84
C ARG A 59 -8.92 -0.57 -11.17
N LYS A 60 -9.80 0.41 -11.33
CA LYS A 60 -9.90 1.25 -12.54
C LYS A 60 -8.89 2.40 -12.60
N LEU A 61 -8.16 2.62 -11.52
CA LEU A 61 -7.11 3.63 -11.40
C LEU A 61 -5.74 2.97 -11.47
N LYS A 62 -4.67 3.78 -11.56
CA LYS A 62 -3.29 3.27 -11.45
C LYS A 62 -3.10 2.56 -10.12
N THR A 63 -2.32 1.48 -10.13
CA THR A 63 -1.99 0.72 -8.94
C THR A 63 -1.21 1.56 -7.95
N LYS A 64 -1.63 1.57 -6.68
CA LYS A 64 -1.01 2.36 -5.62
C LYS A 64 0.03 1.55 -4.86
N VAL A 65 0.96 2.25 -4.24
CA VAL A 65 1.98 1.67 -3.36
C VAL A 65 1.91 2.35 -2.00
N ASN A 66 1.70 1.55 -0.95
CA ASN A 66 1.79 1.99 0.44
C ASN A 66 3.18 1.69 1.00
N ALA A 67 3.74 2.65 1.75
CA ALA A 67 4.94 2.46 2.53
C ALA A 67 4.62 2.46 4.03
N ASN A 68 5.26 1.56 4.78
CA ASN A 68 5.12 1.48 6.24
C ASN A 68 6.33 2.15 6.90
N ILE A 69 6.08 3.08 7.80
CA ILE A 69 7.06 3.69 8.69
C ILE A 69 6.58 3.53 10.13
N GLY A 70 7.40 3.89 11.09
CA GLY A 70 7.02 3.87 12.49
C GLY A 70 8.15 3.40 13.39
N ASN A 71 8.16 3.92 14.59
CA ASN A 71 9.16 3.58 15.59
C ASN A 71 8.76 2.32 16.39
N SER A 72 9.75 1.73 17.02
CA SER A 72 9.60 0.64 17.98
C SER A 72 10.37 0.96 19.26
N SER A 73 10.12 0.20 20.33
CA SER A 73 10.83 0.34 21.63
C SER A 73 12.35 0.19 21.54
N LEU A 74 12.85 -0.38 20.44
CA LEU A 74 14.28 -0.64 20.24
C LEU A 74 14.99 0.41 19.38
N SER A 75 14.26 1.23 18.64
CA SER A 75 14.87 2.10 17.63
C SER A 75 13.92 3.21 17.21
N SER A 76 14.49 4.41 17.05
CA SER A 76 13.96 5.52 16.31
C SER A 76 13.36 6.67 17.16
N ASP A 77 13.47 7.84 16.61
CA ASP A 77 12.89 9.08 17.09
C ASP A 77 12.03 9.75 15.99
N ILE A 78 11.31 10.81 16.33
CA ILE A 78 10.47 11.55 15.38
C ILE A 78 11.27 12.02 14.16
N CYS A 79 12.52 12.47 14.33
CA CYS A 79 13.33 12.96 13.23
C CYS A 79 13.65 11.86 12.22
N THR A 80 13.92 10.66 12.69
CA THR A 80 14.18 9.49 11.84
C THR A 80 12.91 9.10 11.06
N GLU A 81 11.73 9.11 11.70
CA GLU A 81 10.48 8.80 11.02
C GLU A 81 10.09 9.87 9.99
N LEU A 82 10.36 11.15 10.26
CA LEU A 82 10.15 12.21 9.27
C LEU A 82 11.11 12.08 8.07
N ARG A 83 12.37 11.68 8.28
CA ARG A 83 13.27 11.39 7.14
C ARG A 83 12.79 10.21 6.31
N LYS A 84 12.27 9.13 6.94
CA LYS A 84 11.65 8.03 6.21
C LYS A 84 10.42 8.50 5.43
N LEU A 85 9.59 9.38 6.01
CA LEU A 85 8.46 9.99 5.33
C LEU A 85 8.91 10.79 4.10
N GLU A 86 9.95 11.63 4.21
CA GLU A 86 10.52 12.38 3.09
C GLU A 86 10.91 11.44 1.95
N ILE A 87 11.60 10.34 2.26
CA ILE A 87 11.95 9.30 1.29
C ILE A 87 10.70 8.67 0.67
N CYS A 88 9.67 8.36 1.47
CA CYS A 88 8.42 7.83 0.95
C CYS A 88 7.81 8.77 -0.09
N LEU A 89 7.78 10.07 0.18
CA LEU A 89 7.22 11.07 -0.71
C LEU A 89 8.11 11.28 -1.95
N GLU A 90 9.43 11.33 -1.79
CA GLU A 90 10.40 11.51 -2.88
C GLU A 90 10.31 10.36 -3.90
N PHE A 91 10.24 9.11 -3.43
CA PHE A 91 10.19 7.93 -4.28
C PHE A 91 8.76 7.51 -4.68
N GLY A 92 7.77 8.34 -4.35
CA GLY A 92 6.42 8.27 -4.90
C GLY A 92 5.54 7.20 -4.25
N ALA A 93 5.70 6.94 -2.95
CA ALA A 93 4.68 6.22 -2.19
C ALA A 93 3.35 6.97 -2.27
N ASP A 94 2.27 6.25 -2.55
CA ASP A 94 0.95 6.83 -2.73
C ASP A 94 0.20 6.99 -1.40
N THR A 95 0.53 6.16 -0.41
CA THR A 95 0.08 6.26 0.99
C THR A 95 1.22 5.90 1.93
N VAL A 96 1.08 6.32 3.19
CA VAL A 96 2.01 5.95 4.26
C VAL A 96 1.22 5.42 5.45
N MET A 97 1.66 4.32 6.05
CA MET A 97 1.13 3.86 7.33
C MET A 97 2.12 4.14 8.45
N ASP A 98 1.64 4.81 9.50
CA ASP A 98 2.33 4.93 10.78
C ASP A 98 2.06 3.67 11.62
N LEU A 99 3.06 2.81 11.73
CA LEU A 99 3.03 1.57 12.52
C LEU A 99 3.77 1.71 13.87
N SER A 100 3.92 2.93 14.38
CA SER A 100 4.57 3.22 15.65
C SER A 100 3.91 2.46 16.79
N THR A 101 4.73 1.85 17.65
CA THR A 101 4.27 1.05 18.81
C THR A 101 4.74 1.60 20.14
N ASP A 102 5.66 2.57 20.16
CA ASP A 102 6.23 3.15 21.38
C ASP A 102 6.57 4.64 21.23
N GLY A 103 7.00 5.29 22.31
CA GLY A 103 7.24 6.73 22.34
C GLY A 103 5.94 7.54 22.50
N ASP A 104 5.98 8.82 22.22
CA ASP A 104 4.79 9.68 22.17
C ASP A 104 4.07 9.50 20.83
N LEU A 105 3.12 8.52 20.78
CA LEU A 105 2.39 8.19 19.56
C LEU A 105 1.58 9.36 19.01
N ASP A 106 1.07 10.24 19.88
CA ASP A 106 0.30 11.40 19.47
C ASP A 106 1.19 12.45 18.79
N ALA A 107 2.37 12.71 19.35
CA ALA A 107 3.34 13.63 18.76
C ALA A 107 3.90 13.09 17.42
N ILE A 108 4.25 11.81 17.35
CA ILE A 108 4.78 11.16 16.14
C ILE A 108 3.74 11.23 15.03
N ARG A 109 2.51 10.80 15.28
CA ARG A 109 1.41 10.79 14.30
C ARG A 109 1.07 12.19 13.81
N SER A 110 0.98 13.17 14.73
CA SER A 110 0.72 14.57 14.37
C SER A 110 1.81 15.11 13.45
N ALA A 111 3.08 14.85 13.75
CA ALA A 111 4.20 15.27 12.92
C ALA A 111 4.16 14.60 11.54
N ILE A 112 3.87 13.30 11.46
CA ILE A 112 3.74 12.58 10.17
C ILE A 112 2.60 13.18 9.34
N ILE A 113 1.41 13.41 9.92
CA ILE A 113 0.26 13.96 9.20
C ILE A 113 0.55 15.40 8.74
N GLU A 114 1.18 16.23 9.57
CA GLU A 114 1.53 17.60 9.23
C GLU A 114 2.50 17.67 8.04
N HIS A 115 3.43 16.73 7.92
CA HIS A 115 4.43 16.72 6.84
C HIS A 115 4.03 15.84 5.65
N SER A 116 2.97 15.03 5.76
CA SER A 116 2.52 14.16 4.67
C SER A 116 1.59 14.87 3.71
N SER A 117 1.88 14.80 2.43
CA SER A 117 0.95 15.22 1.37
C SER A 117 0.12 14.05 0.79
N VAL A 118 0.31 12.84 1.31
CA VAL A 118 -0.42 11.62 0.92
C VAL A 118 -1.23 11.10 2.10
N PRO A 119 -2.27 10.25 1.88
CA PRO A 119 -3.06 9.69 2.96
C PRO A 119 -2.19 8.94 3.98
N VAL A 120 -2.45 9.17 5.26
CA VAL A 120 -1.80 8.48 6.38
C VAL A 120 -2.76 7.48 6.99
N GLY A 121 -2.34 6.23 7.07
CA GLY A 121 -3.05 5.14 7.73
C GLY A 121 -2.44 4.78 9.07
N THR A 122 -3.22 4.15 9.94
CA THR A 122 -2.75 3.63 11.24
C THR A 122 -3.36 2.26 11.53
N VAL A 123 -2.76 1.57 12.51
CA VAL A 123 -3.34 0.36 13.14
C VAL A 123 -3.70 0.72 14.59
N PRO A 124 -4.92 1.20 14.87
CA PRO A 124 -5.31 1.72 16.19
C PRO A 124 -5.09 0.74 17.35
N MET A 125 -5.14 -0.57 17.06
CA MET A 125 -4.91 -1.62 18.06
C MET A 125 -3.55 -1.47 18.79
N TYR A 126 -2.53 -0.88 18.15
CA TYR A 126 -1.23 -0.70 18.79
C TYR A 126 -1.28 0.33 19.92
N GLU A 127 -1.94 1.46 19.68
CA GLU A 127 -2.15 2.48 20.71
C GLU A 127 -3.12 2.01 21.79
N ILE A 128 -4.21 1.33 21.41
CA ILE A 128 -5.17 0.71 22.33
C ILE A 128 -4.44 -0.21 23.32
N LEU A 129 -3.56 -1.09 22.82
CA LEU A 129 -2.79 -1.99 23.68
C LEU A 129 -1.82 -1.21 24.57
N LYS A 130 -1.15 -0.18 24.05
CA LYS A 130 -0.22 0.65 24.81
C LYS A 130 -0.92 1.33 25.98
N GLU A 131 -2.11 1.91 25.77
CA GLU A 131 -2.90 2.55 26.82
C GLU A 131 -3.48 1.51 27.81
N ALA A 132 -3.99 0.38 27.33
CA ALA A 132 -4.52 -0.69 28.17
C ALA A 132 -3.44 -1.45 28.95
N LYS A 133 -2.18 -1.44 28.47
CA LYS A 133 -1.03 -2.23 28.96
C LYS A 133 -1.17 -3.75 28.77
N GLU A 134 -2.36 -4.29 28.92
CA GLU A 134 -2.68 -5.70 28.71
C GLU A 134 -3.95 -5.84 27.88
N VAL A 135 -4.02 -6.89 27.04
CA VAL A 135 -5.20 -7.15 26.19
C VAL A 135 -6.48 -7.34 26.99
N THR A 136 -6.38 -7.84 28.22
CA THR A 136 -7.51 -8.05 29.14
C THR A 136 -8.15 -6.77 29.67
N ASN A 137 -7.44 -5.66 29.59
CA ASN A 137 -7.92 -4.34 30.03
C ASN A 137 -8.52 -3.50 28.87
N ILE A 138 -8.55 -4.06 27.66
CA ILE A 138 -9.16 -3.37 26.52
C ILE A 138 -10.67 -3.31 26.73
N THR A 139 -11.23 -2.10 26.69
CA THR A 139 -12.68 -1.86 26.76
C THR A 139 -13.17 -1.21 25.48
N ASN A 140 -14.48 -1.29 25.24
CA ASN A 140 -15.11 -0.66 24.08
C ASN A 140 -14.92 0.86 24.10
N GLU A 141 -15.01 1.48 25.27
CA GLU A 141 -14.80 2.92 25.46
C GLU A 141 -13.39 3.35 25.10
N LEU A 142 -12.38 2.55 25.50
CA LEU A 142 -10.98 2.80 25.14
C LEU A 142 -10.78 2.71 23.62
N ILE A 143 -11.33 1.68 22.98
CA ILE A 143 -11.25 1.53 21.53
C ILE A 143 -11.83 2.77 20.83
N LEU A 144 -13.05 3.17 21.19
CA LEU A 144 -13.72 4.29 20.57
C LEU A 144 -13.00 5.62 20.83
N SER A 145 -12.45 5.82 22.03
CA SER A 145 -11.71 7.03 22.37
C SER A 145 -10.42 7.17 21.55
N VAL A 146 -9.67 6.08 21.33
CA VAL A 146 -8.46 6.06 20.51
C VAL A 146 -8.80 6.33 19.04
N LEU A 147 -9.83 5.68 18.50
CA LEU A 147 -10.27 5.89 17.12
C LEU A 147 -10.72 7.35 16.89
N GLU A 148 -11.54 7.91 17.79
CA GLU A 148 -11.99 9.30 17.71
C GLU A 148 -10.81 10.26 17.80
N LYS A 149 -9.82 10.02 18.68
CA LYS A 149 -8.59 10.81 18.83
C LYS A 149 -7.79 10.80 17.52
N GLN A 150 -7.50 9.65 16.94
CA GLN A 150 -6.75 9.50 15.71
C GLN A 150 -7.48 10.12 14.51
N ALA A 151 -8.82 9.95 14.41
CA ALA A 151 -9.63 10.58 13.38
C ALA A 151 -9.56 12.11 13.46
N ARG A 152 -9.60 12.66 14.69
CA ARG A 152 -9.49 14.11 14.93
C ARG A 152 -8.12 14.67 14.56
N GLN A 153 -7.05 13.88 14.72
CA GLN A 153 -5.69 14.26 14.31
C GLN A 153 -5.52 14.28 12.78
N GLY A 154 -6.40 13.63 11.99
CA GLY A 154 -6.35 13.67 10.55
C GLY A 154 -5.94 12.35 9.88
N VAL A 155 -5.93 11.23 10.62
CA VAL A 155 -5.69 9.90 10.02
C VAL A 155 -6.71 9.62 8.91
N SER A 156 -6.24 9.24 7.73
CA SER A 156 -7.06 9.10 6.54
C SER A 156 -7.73 7.73 6.42
N TYR A 157 -7.13 6.69 7.00
CA TYR A 157 -7.75 5.35 7.07
C TYR A 157 -7.24 4.54 8.27
N PHE A 158 -8.11 3.70 8.80
CA PHE A 158 -7.80 2.78 9.89
C PHE A 158 -7.71 1.35 9.40
N THR A 159 -6.61 0.66 9.73
CA THR A 159 -6.54 -0.80 9.63
C THR A 159 -7.09 -1.43 10.90
N ILE A 160 -8.22 -2.13 10.78
CA ILE A 160 -8.86 -2.86 11.88
C ILE A 160 -9.14 -4.31 11.51
N HIS A 161 -8.77 -5.25 12.37
CA HIS A 161 -8.90 -6.69 12.13
C HIS A 161 -10.26 -7.21 12.62
N ALA A 162 -11.35 -6.58 12.16
CA ALA A 162 -12.71 -6.88 12.61
C ALA A 162 -13.27 -8.21 12.07
N GLY A 163 -12.73 -8.73 10.95
CA GLY A 163 -13.19 -9.97 10.31
C GLY A 163 -12.71 -11.25 10.97
N PHE A 164 -11.68 -11.17 11.83
CA PHE A 164 -11.20 -12.33 12.56
C PHE A 164 -12.12 -12.64 13.76
N LEU A 165 -12.99 -13.64 13.60
CA LEU A 165 -13.94 -14.04 14.60
C LEU A 165 -13.41 -15.16 15.51
N ARG A 166 -13.96 -15.24 16.74
CA ARG A 166 -13.53 -16.24 17.73
C ARG A 166 -13.68 -17.68 17.27
N GLU A 167 -14.70 -17.98 16.49
CA GLU A 167 -14.94 -19.29 15.88
C GLU A 167 -13.83 -19.76 14.93
N PHE A 168 -12.97 -18.85 14.44
CA PHE A 168 -11.85 -19.18 13.57
C PHE A 168 -10.57 -19.57 14.35
N LEU A 169 -10.52 -19.36 15.68
CA LEU A 169 -9.36 -19.75 16.49
C LEU A 169 -8.96 -21.24 16.35
N PRO A 170 -9.89 -22.21 16.21
CA PRO A 170 -9.52 -23.61 15.95
C PRO A 170 -8.81 -23.81 14.59
N LEU A 171 -9.11 -22.99 13.58
CA LEU A 171 -8.49 -23.10 12.25
C LEU A 171 -7.00 -22.72 12.30
N VAL A 172 -6.63 -21.76 13.15
CA VAL A 172 -5.24 -21.33 13.35
C VAL A 172 -4.34 -22.49 13.78
N LYS A 173 -4.86 -23.45 14.57
CA LYS A 173 -4.09 -24.61 15.02
C LYS A 173 -3.68 -25.56 13.89
N LYS A 174 -4.32 -25.48 12.73
CA LYS A 174 -4.01 -26.29 11.55
C LYS A 174 -2.86 -25.68 10.72
N ARG A 175 -2.51 -24.41 10.98
CA ARG A 175 -1.52 -23.66 10.24
C ARG A 175 -0.10 -23.97 10.68
N LYS A 176 0.83 -23.89 9.74
CA LYS A 176 2.26 -24.03 9.99
C LYS A 176 2.83 -22.80 10.72
N MET A 177 2.40 -21.60 10.32
CA MET A 177 2.87 -20.33 10.89
C MET A 177 1.88 -19.69 11.87
N GLY A 178 0.70 -20.28 12.07
CA GLY A 178 -0.30 -19.74 12.98
C GLY A 178 -0.82 -18.38 12.56
N ILE A 179 -0.68 -17.36 13.41
CA ILE A 179 -1.09 -15.97 13.15
C ILE A 179 0.17 -15.10 13.02
N VAL A 180 0.39 -14.50 11.87
CA VAL A 180 1.56 -13.64 11.59
C VAL A 180 1.21 -12.15 11.61
N SER A 181 -0.08 -11.79 11.54
CA SER A 181 -0.54 -10.42 11.73
C SER A 181 -0.42 -10.00 13.20
N ARG A 182 0.28 -8.89 13.48
CA ARG A 182 0.36 -8.32 14.83
C ARG A 182 -1.03 -7.97 15.40
N GLY A 183 -1.87 -7.28 14.61
CA GLY A 183 -3.23 -6.95 15.01
C GLY A 183 -4.11 -8.19 15.17
N GLY A 184 -3.98 -9.16 14.26
CA GLY A 184 -4.68 -10.45 14.35
C GLY A 184 -4.30 -11.23 15.61
N SER A 185 -3.00 -11.30 15.95
CA SER A 185 -2.53 -12.01 17.16
C SER A 185 -3.00 -11.34 18.46
N LEU A 186 -3.08 -10.01 18.50
CA LEU A 186 -3.64 -9.27 19.64
C LEU A 186 -5.14 -9.53 19.80
N SER A 187 -5.89 -9.54 18.70
CA SER A 187 -7.32 -9.89 18.69
C SER A 187 -7.54 -11.34 19.15
N ALA A 188 -6.72 -12.28 18.67
CA ALA A 188 -6.77 -13.67 19.11
C ALA A 188 -6.49 -13.83 20.62
N SER A 189 -5.50 -13.11 21.13
CA SER A 189 -5.16 -13.10 22.56
C SER A 189 -6.32 -12.55 23.41
N TYR A 190 -6.95 -11.45 22.97
CA TYR A 190 -8.14 -10.89 23.62
C TYR A 190 -9.28 -11.92 23.66
N MET A 191 -9.65 -12.45 22.49
CA MET A 191 -10.75 -13.42 22.38
C MET A 191 -10.52 -14.68 23.21
N SER A 192 -9.28 -15.19 23.21
CA SER A 192 -8.92 -16.41 23.96
C SER A 192 -8.90 -16.19 25.47
N LYS A 193 -8.28 -15.09 25.95
CA LYS A 193 -8.16 -14.82 27.40
C LYS A 193 -9.48 -14.45 28.05
N LEU A 194 -10.31 -13.67 27.35
CA LEU A 194 -11.60 -13.20 27.89
C LEU A 194 -12.78 -14.09 27.52
N ASN A 195 -12.58 -15.09 26.68
CA ASN A 195 -13.65 -15.92 26.11
C ASN A 195 -14.78 -15.08 25.48
N ARG A 196 -14.43 -13.98 24.81
CA ARG A 196 -15.35 -13.03 24.16
C ARG A 196 -15.11 -12.98 22.66
N GLN A 197 -16.02 -12.36 21.93
CA GLN A 197 -15.85 -12.09 20.51
C GLN A 197 -14.84 -10.94 20.30
N ASN A 198 -14.38 -10.80 19.06
CA ASN A 198 -13.53 -9.71 18.63
C ASN A 198 -14.20 -8.36 18.92
N PRO A 199 -13.56 -7.46 19.70
CA PRO A 199 -14.20 -6.23 20.13
C PRO A 199 -14.49 -5.29 18.95
N PHE A 200 -13.64 -5.25 17.91
CA PHE A 200 -13.90 -4.45 16.71
C PHE A 200 -15.12 -4.94 15.92
N TYR A 201 -15.40 -6.23 15.93
CA TYR A 201 -16.61 -6.78 15.35
C TYR A 201 -17.86 -6.40 16.16
N GLU A 202 -17.78 -6.52 17.49
CA GLU A 202 -18.90 -6.22 18.40
C GLU A 202 -19.36 -4.76 18.30
N ILE A 203 -18.41 -3.81 18.21
CA ILE A 203 -18.71 -2.36 18.17
C ILE A 203 -18.59 -1.75 16.77
N PHE A 204 -18.64 -2.56 15.70
CA PHE A 204 -18.36 -2.10 14.34
C PHE A 204 -19.21 -0.90 13.92
N ASP A 205 -20.51 -0.89 14.26
CA ASP A 205 -21.41 0.21 13.89
C ASP A 205 -21.03 1.55 14.58
N GLN A 206 -20.51 1.50 15.82
CA GLN A 206 -20.00 2.66 16.52
C GLN A 206 -18.69 3.18 15.90
N ILE A 207 -17.86 2.27 15.39
CA ILE A 207 -16.65 2.63 14.62
C ILE A 207 -17.06 3.35 13.32
N LEU A 208 -18.08 2.86 12.63
CA LEU A 208 -18.59 3.49 11.41
C LEU A 208 -19.11 4.92 11.64
N GLU A 209 -19.69 5.20 12.81
CA GLU A 209 -20.11 6.57 13.17
C GLU A 209 -18.93 7.53 13.26
N ILE A 210 -17.80 7.10 13.84
CA ILE A 210 -16.55 7.88 13.86
C ILE A 210 -16.02 8.08 12.45
N CYS A 211 -15.93 7.00 11.66
CA CYS A 211 -15.44 7.06 10.28
C CYS A 211 -16.28 8.02 9.42
N ALA A 212 -17.62 7.94 9.49
CA ALA A 212 -18.51 8.83 8.77
C ALA A 212 -18.40 10.28 9.19
N LYS A 213 -18.08 10.55 10.47
CA LYS A 213 -17.93 11.89 11.01
C LYS A 213 -16.71 12.64 10.46
N TYR A 214 -15.61 11.94 10.21
CA TYR A 214 -14.32 12.54 9.81
C TYR A 214 -13.92 12.18 8.36
N ASP A 215 -14.74 11.43 7.63
CA ASP A 215 -14.42 10.86 6.30
C ASP A 215 -13.15 10.00 6.34
N VAL A 216 -13.06 9.15 7.37
CA VAL A 216 -12.01 8.14 7.50
C VAL A 216 -12.43 6.88 6.75
N SER A 217 -11.59 6.37 5.88
CA SER A 217 -11.81 5.08 5.23
C SER A 217 -11.41 3.92 6.15
N LEU A 218 -12.01 2.75 5.97
CA LEU A 218 -11.56 1.53 6.62
C LEU A 218 -10.65 0.72 5.69
N SER A 219 -9.53 0.25 6.23
CA SER A 219 -8.76 -0.87 5.71
C SER A 219 -9.11 -2.07 6.58
N LEU A 220 -9.98 -2.95 6.07
CA LEU A 220 -10.40 -4.14 6.81
C LEU A 220 -9.26 -5.16 6.78
N GLY A 221 -8.56 -5.27 7.90
CA GLY A 221 -7.30 -6.00 8.05
C GLY A 221 -7.48 -7.51 8.01
N ASP A 222 -6.53 -8.19 7.37
CA ASP A 222 -6.45 -9.64 7.24
C ASP A 222 -5.67 -10.26 8.42
N GLY A 223 -6.31 -10.38 9.57
CA GLY A 223 -5.71 -10.97 10.78
C GLY A 223 -5.22 -12.40 10.59
N LEU A 224 -5.83 -13.12 9.65
CA LEU A 224 -5.52 -14.49 9.28
C LEU A 224 -4.81 -14.61 7.91
N ARG A 225 -4.07 -13.58 7.48
CA ARG A 225 -3.24 -13.71 6.28
C ARG A 225 -2.21 -14.83 6.42
N PRO A 226 -1.88 -15.57 5.34
CA PRO A 226 -0.86 -16.61 5.38
C PRO A 226 0.53 -16.01 5.58
N GLY A 227 1.32 -16.63 6.47
CA GLY A 227 2.70 -16.25 6.76
C GLY A 227 3.74 -17.15 6.08
N CYS A 228 3.30 -18.11 5.29
CA CYS A 228 4.12 -18.95 4.44
C CYS A 228 3.27 -19.53 3.31
N LEU A 229 3.92 -20.02 2.25
CA LEU A 229 3.22 -20.60 1.10
C LEU A 229 2.37 -21.82 1.46
N PHE A 230 2.73 -22.52 2.52
CA PHE A 230 1.97 -23.71 2.98
C PHE A 230 0.58 -23.35 3.50
N ASP A 231 0.43 -22.19 4.15
CA ASP A 231 -0.83 -21.73 4.74
C ASP A 231 -1.68 -20.89 3.74
N ALA A 232 -1.18 -20.69 2.51
CA ALA A 232 -1.86 -19.88 1.51
C ALA A 232 -3.22 -20.46 1.11
N THR A 233 -4.24 -19.59 1.03
CA THR A 233 -5.58 -19.93 0.55
C THR A 233 -6.27 -21.00 1.43
N ASP A 234 -5.91 -21.06 2.69
CA ASP A 234 -6.49 -22.02 3.63
C ASP A 234 -7.90 -21.59 4.13
N GLU A 235 -8.54 -22.50 4.85
CA GLU A 235 -9.88 -22.27 5.41
C GLU A 235 -9.91 -21.05 6.35
N ALA A 236 -8.83 -20.76 7.08
CA ALA A 236 -8.76 -19.64 8.01
C ALA A 236 -8.77 -18.31 7.24
N GLN A 237 -7.93 -18.16 6.22
CA GLN A 237 -7.89 -16.98 5.36
C GLN A 237 -9.25 -16.71 4.69
N LEU A 238 -9.83 -17.74 4.07
CA LEU A 238 -11.08 -17.59 3.31
C LEU A 238 -12.30 -17.35 4.22
N SER A 239 -12.31 -17.89 5.44
CA SER A 239 -13.37 -17.63 6.42
C SER A 239 -13.36 -16.18 6.89
N GLU A 240 -12.18 -15.62 7.18
CA GLU A 240 -12.05 -14.19 7.49
C GLU A 240 -12.47 -13.33 6.31
N LEU A 241 -11.99 -13.61 5.09
CA LEU A 241 -12.32 -12.85 3.89
C LEU A 241 -13.83 -12.74 3.67
N LYS A 242 -14.58 -13.81 3.91
CA LYS A 242 -16.04 -13.79 3.83
C LYS A 242 -16.66 -12.80 4.81
N VAL A 243 -16.18 -12.76 6.05
CA VAL A 243 -16.65 -11.79 7.06
C VAL A 243 -16.27 -10.36 6.68
N LEU A 244 -15.08 -10.15 6.09
CA LEU A 244 -14.69 -8.82 5.57
C LEU A 244 -15.68 -8.33 4.50
N GLY A 245 -16.16 -9.21 3.62
CA GLY A 245 -17.22 -8.88 2.66
C GLY A 245 -18.55 -8.48 3.33
N GLU A 246 -18.95 -9.18 4.39
CA GLU A 246 -20.15 -8.84 5.16
C GLU A 246 -20.02 -7.47 5.85
N LEU A 247 -18.84 -7.19 6.44
CA LEU A 247 -18.54 -5.90 7.08
C LEU A 247 -18.47 -4.76 6.06
N THR A 248 -18.02 -5.03 4.84
CA THR A 248 -18.02 -4.06 3.74
C THR A 248 -19.42 -3.55 3.43
N LEU A 249 -20.41 -4.45 3.30
CA LEU A 249 -21.80 -4.04 3.08
C LEU A 249 -22.35 -3.22 4.24
N ARG A 250 -22.01 -3.57 5.49
CA ARG A 250 -22.43 -2.78 6.67
C ARG A 250 -21.82 -1.37 6.64
N ALA A 251 -20.54 -1.24 6.28
CA ALA A 251 -19.89 0.06 6.16
C ALA A 251 -20.52 0.91 5.04
N TRP A 252 -20.78 0.32 3.89
CA TRP A 252 -21.43 1.02 2.78
C TRP A 252 -22.86 1.50 3.08
N GLN A 253 -23.60 0.80 3.96
CA GLN A 253 -24.91 1.27 4.44
C GLN A 253 -24.82 2.59 5.24
N LYS A 254 -23.63 2.88 5.78
CA LYS A 254 -23.32 4.13 6.51
C LYS A 254 -22.52 5.13 5.67
N ASP A 255 -22.42 4.91 4.36
CA ASP A 255 -21.61 5.70 3.42
C ASP A 255 -20.11 5.77 3.83
N VAL A 256 -19.58 4.75 4.51
CA VAL A 256 -18.16 4.64 4.86
C VAL A 256 -17.40 3.86 3.80
N GLN A 257 -16.32 4.45 3.31
CA GLN A 257 -15.45 3.85 2.29
C GLN A 257 -14.60 2.73 2.89
N VAL A 258 -14.45 1.63 2.16
CA VAL A 258 -13.73 0.42 2.60
C VAL A 258 -12.75 -0.02 1.53
N MET A 259 -11.55 -0.42 1.94
CA MET A 259 -10.66 -1.31 1.21
C MET A 259 -10.39 -2.56 2.06
N ILE A 260 -10.04 -3.66 1.41
CA ILE A 260 -9.81 -4.95 2.04
C ILE A 260 -8.31 -5.21 2.05
N GLU A 261 -7.75 -5.65 3.18
CA GLU A 261 -6.39 -6.17 3.20
C GLU A 261 -6.37 -7.63 2.77
N GLY A 262 -5.29 -8.03 2.13
CA GLY A 262 -5.16 -9.34 1.55
C GLY A 262 -3.78 -9.96 1.68
N PRO A 263 -3.60 -11.18 1.16
CA PRO A 263 -2.65 -12.14 1.66
C PRO A 263 -1.19 -11.70 1.51
N GLY A 264 -0.35 -12.20 2.44
CA GLY A 264 1.10 -11.98 2.44
C GLY A 264 1.85 -13.02 1.60
N HIS A 265 1.87 -14.29 2.02
CA HIS A 265 2.59 -15.35 1.32
C HIS A 265 1.64 -16.19 0.48
N VAL A 266 1.78 -16.11 -0.86
CA VAL A 266 0.93 -16.87 -1.80
C VAL A 266 1.77 -17.36 -2.96
N PRO A 267 1.76 -18.65 -3.29
CA PRO A 267 2.44 -19.14 -4.49
C PRO A 267 1.87 -18.49 -5.74
N LEU A 268 2.73 -18.20 -6.71
CA LEU A 268 2.37 -17.44 -7.93
C LEU A 268 1.11 -17.99 -8.61
N SER A 269 0.95 -19.31 -8.62
CA SER A 269 -0.19 -20.02 -9.24
C SER A 269 -1.54 -19.78 -8.55
N GLN A 270 -1.55 -19.26 -7.32
CA GLN A 270 -2.79 -19.02 -6.57
C GLN A 270 -3.16 -17.53 -6.48
N ILE A 271 -2.32 -16.62 -6.98
CA ILE A 271 -2.57 -15.17 -6.89
C ILE A 271 -3.85 -14.80 -7.65
N GLU A 272 -4.02 -15.26 -8.89
CA GLU A 272 -5.24 -14.98 -9.66
C GLU A 272 -6.51 -15.42 -8.93
N TYR A 273 -6.49 -16.61 -8.33
CA TYR A 273 -7.63 -17.11 -7.55
C TYR A 273 -7.93 -16.21 -6.34
N ASN A 274 -6.89 -15.80 -5.60
CA ASN A 274 -7.07 -14.92 -4.43
C ASN A 274 -7.66 -13.56 -4.83
N MET A 275 -7.24 -12.99 -5.97
CA MET A 275 -7.81 -11.73 -6.46
C MET A 275 -9.28 -11.90 -6.86
N LYS A 276 -9.62 -12.99 -7.55
CA LYS A 276 -11.00 -13.26 -7.98
C LYS A 276 -11.94 -13.52 -6.81
N ILE A 277 -11.54 -14.35 -5.86
CA ILE A 277 -12.39 -14.67 -4.72
C ILE A 277 -12.65 -13.45 -3.81
N GLU A 278 -11.68 -12.55 -3.70
CA GLU A 278 -11.89 -11.28 -3.00
C GLU A 278 -12.92 -10.41 -3.72
N GLN A 279 -12.77 -10.22 -5.04
CA GLN A 279 -13.72 -9.44 -5.82
C GLN A 279 -15.17 -9.96 -5.69
N GLU A 280 -15.32 -11.28 -5.65
CA GLU A 280 -16.62 -11.91 -5.47
C GLU A 280 -17.15 -11.72 -4.04
N LEU A 281 -16.37 -12.03 -3.03
CA LEU A 281 -16.79 -12.00 -1.62
C LEU A 281 -16.91 -10.58 -1.07
N CYS A 282 -16.03 -9.68 -1.51
CA CYS A 282 -15.95 -8.30 -1.01
C CYS A 282 -16.52 -7.25 -1.98
N HIS A 283 -17.30 -7.69 -2.97
CA HIS A 283 -18.16 -6.84 -3.82
C HIS A 283 -17.38 -5.80 -4.63
N ASP A 284 -16.20 -6.16 -5.15
CA ASP A 284 -15.27 -5.26 -5.88
C ASP A 284 -14.72 -4.10 -5.02
N ALA A 285 -14.74 -4.17 -3.71
CA ALA A 285 -14.02 -3.20 -2.87
C ALA A 285 -12.52 -3.20 -3.22
N PRO A 286 -11.80 -2.07 -3.13
CA PRO A 286 -10.38 -2.05 -3.46
C PRO A 286 -9.57 -3.04 -2.63
N PHE A 287 -8.76 -3.89 -3.27
CA PHE A 287 -7.92 -4.88 -2.61
C PHE A 287 -6.51 -4.34 -2.38
N TYR A 288 -6.06 -4.32 -1.14
CA TYR A 288 -4.76 -3.91 -0.66
C TYR A 288 -3.99 -5.13 -0.17
N VAL A 289 -2.92 -5.53 -0.87
CA VAL A 289 -2.21 -6.78 -0.63
C VAL A 289 -0.81 -6.57 -0.08
N LEU A 290 -0.36 -7.47 0.80
CA LEU A 290 1.00 -7.48 1.33
C LEU A 290 1.92 -8.26 0.39
N GLY A 291 2.38 -7.65 -0.62
CA GLY A 291 3.17 -8.27 -1.68
C GLY A 291 2.30 -8.71 -2.85
N PRO A 292 1.90 -10.01 -2.99
CA PRO A 292 2.29 -11.17 -2.17
C PRO A 292 3.72 -11.68 -2.37
N LEU A 293 4.30 -12.25 -1.30
CA LEU A 293 5.59 -12.93 -1.38
C LEU A 293 5.38 -14.33 -2.00
N VAL A 294 6.03 -14.58 -3.12
CA VAL A 294 5.84 -15.82 -3.91
C VAL A 294 6.84 -16.93 -3.56
N SER A 295 7.73 -16.68 -2.60
CA SER A 295 8.75 -17.63 -2.15
C SER A 295 9.12 -17.37 -0.70
N ASP A 296 9.19 -18.42 0.13
CA ASP A 296 9.56 -18.32 1.55
C ASP A 296 11.09 -18.35 1.78
N ILE A 297 11.87 -18.65 0.75
CA ILE A 297 13.34 -18.74 0.85
C ILE A 297 14.07 -17.47 0.41
N GLY A 298 13.33 -16.38 0.24
CA GLY A 298 13.85 -15.10 -0.26
C GLY A 298 14.40 -14.16 0.81
N ALA A 299 14.75 -14.65 2.01
CA ALA A 299 15.22 -13.82 3.11
C ALA A 299 16.38 -12.89 2.67
N GLY A 300 16.24 -11.59 2.93
CA GLY A 300 17.15 -10.55 2.44
C GLY A 300 16.84 -10.03 1.03
N TYR A 301 15.92 -10.70 0.32
CA TYR A 301 15.43 -10.33 -1.01
C TYR A 301 13.90 -10.32 -1.09
N ASP A 302 13.22 -10.21 0.04
CA ASP A 302 11.75 -10.26 0.12
C ASP A 302 11.07 -9.16 -0.69
N HIS A 303 11.71 -8.00 -0.86
CA HIS A 303 11.24 -6.96 -1.77
C HIS A 303 11.17 -7.41 -3.24
N ILE A 304 12.02 -8.36 -3.66
CA ILE A 304 11.98 -8.94 -5.02
C ILE A 304 10.87 -9.98 -5.11
N THR A 305 10.79 -10.92 -4.16
CA THR A 305 9.74 -11.95 -4.17
C THR A 305 8.35 -11.33 -4.08
N SER A 306 8.23 -10.26 -3.31
CA SER A 306 7.02 -9.45 -3.15
C SER A 306 6.68 -8.65 -4.42
N ALA A 307 7.68 -8.03 -5.08
CA ALA A 307 7.44 -7.30 -6.32
C ALA A 307 6.93 -8.21 -7.46
N ILE A 308 7.46 -9.44 -7.55
CA ILE A 308 6.98 -10.44 -8.51
C ILE A 308 5.50 -10.75 -8.25
N GLY A 309 5.14 -11.10 -7.02
CA GLY A 309 3.75 -11.39 -6.65
C GLY A 309 2.86 -10.17 -6.74
N GLY A 310 3.35 -8.99 -6.35
CA GLY A 310 2.64 -7.73 -6.44
C GLY A 310 2.27 -7.35 -7.87
N THR A 311 3.18 -7.57 -8.83
CA THR A 311 2.87 -7.38 -10.25
C THR A 311 1.71 -8.28 -10.69
N MET A 312 1.74 -9.57 -10.34
CA MET A 312 0.67 -10.51 -10.66
C MET A 312 -0.64 -10.14 -9.96
N ALA A 313 -0.59 -9.77 -8.69
CA ALA A 313 -1.78 -9.35 -7.94
C ALA A 313 -2.42 -8.10 -8.55
N ALA A 314 -1.63 -7.07 -8.87
CA ALA A 314 -2.12 -5.86 -9.52
C ALA A 314 -2.69 -6.15 -10.91
N TYR A 315 -2.04 -7.00 -11.70
CA TYR A 315 -2.54 -7.42 -13.02
C TYR A 315 -3.89 -8.14 -12.92
N HIS A 316 -4.14 -8.90 -11.85
CA HIS A 316 -5.40 -9.60 -11.61
C HIS A 316 -6.42 -8.82 -10.76
N GLY A 317 -6.12 -7.57 -10.36
CA GLY A 317 -7.12 -6.66 -9.78
C GLY A 317 -6.80 -6.06 -8.42
N ALA A 318 -5.65 -6.34 -7.80
CA ALA A 318 -5.24 -5.60 -6.61
C ALA A 318 -5.09 -4.10 -6.94
N SER A 319 -5.60 -3.26 -6.06
CA SER A 319 -5.65 -1.81 -6.24
C SER A 319 -4.48 -1.09 -5.58
N MET A 320 -3.90 -1.71 -4.54
CA MET A 320 -2.77 -1.17 -3.80
C MET A 320 -1.85 -2.29 -3.32
N LEU A 321 -0.55 -2.05 -3.41
CA LEU A 321 0.51 -2.93 -2.93
C LEU A 321 1.11 -2.36 -1.66
N CYS A 322 1.18 -3.15 -0.59
CA CYS A 322 2.05 -2.85 0.53
C CYS A 322 3.48 -3.13 0.12
N TYR A 323 4.35 -2.15 0.26
CA TYR A 323 5.76 -2.39 0.03
C TYR A 323 6.33 -3.39 1.04
N VAL A 324 7.33 -4.11 0.61
CA VAL A 324 8.15 -5.00 1.43
C VAL A 324 9.61 -4.60 1.24
N THR A 325 10.39 -4.64 2.30
CA THR A 325 11.82 -4.34 2.24
C THR A 325 12.64 -5.63 2.30
N GLN A 326 13.93 -5.55 2.00
CA GLN A 326 14.85 -6.66 2.16
C GLN A 326 15.00 -7.13 3.63
N LYS A 327 14.52 -6.34 4.59
CA LYS A 327 14.53 -6.65 6.02
C LYS A 327 13.23 -7.25 6.53
N GLU A 328 12.28 -7.56 5.66
CA GLU A 328 11.10 -8.29 6.07
C GLU A 328 11.52 -9.58 6.77
N HIS A 329 10.89 -9.91 7.88
CA HIS A 329 11.24 -11.03 8.77
C HIS A 329 12.62 -10.98 9.45
N LEU A 330 13.48 -9.99 9.15
CA LEU A 330 14.87 -9.92 9.62
C LEU A 330 15.16 -8.75 10.56
N GLY A 331 14.50 -7.61 10.37
CA GLY A 331 14.79 -6.44 11.20
C GLY A 331 14.06 -5.17 10.80
N LEU A 332 14.33 -4.08 11.51
CA LEU A 332 13.73 -2.78 11.23
C LEU A 332 14.42 -2.12 10.01
N PRO A 333 13.66 -1.66 9.00
CA PRO A 333 14.21 -0.99 7.83
C PRO A 333 14.86 0.35 8.17
N ASN A 334 16.00 0.63 7.57
CA ASN A 334 16.61 1.95 7.52
C ASN A 334 16.11 2.74 6.29
N GLU A 335 16.60 3.97 6.13
CA GLU A 335 16.23 4.87 5.03
C GLU A 335 16.46 4.27 3.64
N ASN A 336 17.58 3.60 3.42
CA ASN A 336 17.88 2.95 2.14
C ASN A 336 16.99 1.73 1.88
N ASP A 337 16.68 0.95 2.91
CA ASP A 337 15.76 -0.19 2.80
C ASP A 337 14.35 0.30 2.39
N VAL A 338 13.89 1.42 2.97
CA VAL A 338 12.61 2.06 2.62
C VAL A 338 12.61 2.48 1.14
N ARG A 339 13.68 3.18 0.69
CA ARG A 339 13.82 3.59 -0.72
C ARG A 339 13.73 2.40 -1.67
N GLU A 340 14.53 1.37 -1.44
CA GLU A 340 14.60 0.20 -2.32
C GLU A 340 13.27 -0.58 -2.33
N GLY A 341 12.61 -0.71 -1.18
CA GLY A 341 11.30 -1.33 -1.08
C GLY A 341 10.24 -0.59 -1.89
N ILE A 342 10.20 0.75 -1.80
CA ILE A 342 9.25 1.58 -2.58
C ILE A 342 9.53 1.43 -4.08
N VAL A 343 10.78 1.58 -4.50
CA VAL A 343 11.17 1.48 -5.91
C VAL A 343 10.78 0.12 -6.49
N ALA A 344 11.06 -0.98 -5.77
CA ALA A 344 10.68 -2.33 -6.21
C ALA A 344 9.16 -2.45 -6.46
N HIS A 345 8.35 -1.91 -5.55
CA HIS A 345 6.88 -1.99 -5.68
C HIS A 345 6.32 -0.98 -6.68
N LYS A 346 6.95 0.18 -6.87
CA LYS A 346 6.60 1.10 -7.98
C LYS A 346 6.88 0.47 -9.35
N ILE A 347 7.96 -0.31 -9.47
CA ILE A 347 8.23 -1.10 -10.68
C ILE A 347 7.15 -2.18 -10.87
N ALA A 348 6.78 -2.90 -9.80
CA ALA A 348 5.73 -3.91 -9.84
C ALA A 348 4.37 -3.33 -10.27
N ALA A 349 3.96 -2.23 -9.65
CA ALA A 349 2.72 -1.52 -9.96
C ALA A 349 2.71 -1.01 -11.41
N HIS A 350 3.81 -0.38 -11.85
CA HIS A 350 3.94 0.15 -13.20
C HIS A 350 3.88 -0.97 -14.27
N ALA A 351 4.57 -2.09 -14.05
CA ALA A 351 4.53 -3.22 -14.97
C ALA A 351 3.11 -3.77 -15.16
N ALA A 352 2.33 -3.85 -14.09
CA ALA A 352 0.92 -4.25 -14.17
C ALA A 352 0.08 -3.18 -14.88
N ASP A 353 0.28 -1.89 -14.57
CA ASP A 353 -0.46 -0.79 -15.18
C ASP A 353 -0.21 -0.70 -16.69
N VAL A 354 1.03 -0.93 -17.16
CA VAL A 354 1.36 -1.03 -18.58
C VAL A 354 0.61 -2.19 -19.23
N ALA A 355 0.64 -3.37 -18.62
CA ALA A 355 -0.04 -4.55 -19.15
C ALA A 355 -1.57 -4.38 -19.21
N LEU A 356 -2.15 -3.61 -18.28
CA LEU A 356 -3.57 -3.29 -18.22
C LEU A 356 -3.98 -2.07 -19.08
N GLY A 357 -3.03 -1.39 -19.72
CA GLY A 357 -3.29 -0.20 -20.53
C GLY A 357 -3.80 1.00 -19.73
N LYS A 358 -3.36 1.16 -18.48
CA LYS A 358 -3.73 2.32 -17.64
C LYS A 358 -3.20 3.62 -18.26
N ALA A 359 -3.99 4.69 -18.15
CA ALA A 359 -3.67 5.99 -18.77
C ALA A 359 -2.30 6.53 -18.34
N GLY A 360 -1.46 6.86 -19.31
CA GLY A 360 -0.13 7.44 -19.11
C GLY A 360 0.94 6.42 -18.64
N ALA A 361 0.63 5.12 -18.54
CA ALA A 361 1.61 4.12 -18.13
C ALA A 361 2.63 3.84 -19.24
N ILE A 362 2.19 3.38 -20.40
CA ILE A 362 3.07 3.03 -21.52
C ILE A 362 3.82 4.23 -22.09
N GLU A 363 3.24 5.43 -22.00
CA GLU A 363 3.84 6.66 -22.51
C GLU A 363 5.17 7.01 -21.82
N LYS A 364 5.33 6.63 -20.53
CA LYS A 364 6.61 6.77 -19.81
C LYS A 364 7.69 5.87 -20.39
N ASP A 365 7.34 4.61 -20.74
CA ASP A 365 8.28 3.68 -21.35
C ASP A 365 8.64 4.10 -22.79
N HIS A 366 7.69 4.66 -23.55
CA HIS A 366 7.97 5.25 -24.85
C HIS A 366 8.95 6.41 -24.72
N ALA A 367 8.70 7.35 -23.80
CA ALA A 367 9.62 8.46 -23.53
C ALA A 367 11.02 8.01 -23.11
N MET A 368 11.12 6.93 -22.29
CA MET A 368 12.40 6.33 -21.94
C MET A 368 13.07 5.70 -23.15
N SER A 369 12.33 5.05 -24.03
CA SER A 369 12.85 4.45 -25.25
C SER A 369 13.41 5.50 -26.20
N ASP A 370 12.71 6.63 -26.37
CA ASP A 370 13.17 7.77 -27.14
C ASP A 370 14.45 8.37 -26.56
N ALA A 371 14.51 8.56 -25.24
CA ALA A 371 15.69 9.07 -24.55
C ALA A 371 16.90 8.10 -24.68
N ARG A 372 16.67 6.79 -24.60
CA ARG A 372 17.71 5.76 -24.85
C ARG A 372 18.23 5.83 -26.29
N TYR A 373 17.32 5.88 -27.25
CA TYR A 373 17.69 5.98 -28.67
C TYR A 373 18.46 7.26 -28.97
N ALA A 374 18.12 8.37 -28.31
CA ALA A 374 18.82 9.65 -28.44
C ALA A 374 20.17 9.70 -27.70
N PHE A 375 20.48 8.76 -26.81
CA PHE A 375 21.56 8.83 -25.83
C PHE A 375 21.45 10.05 -24.90
N ASP A 376 20.22 10.49 -24.63
CA ASP A 376 19.95 11.54 -23.65
C ASP A 376 19.96 10.95 -22.23
N TRP A 377 21.14 10.87 -21.63
CA TRP A 377 21.34 10.32 -20.31
C TRP A 377 20.57 11.07 -19.23
N ASN A 378 20.53 12.39 -19.31
CA ASN A 378 19.82 13.21 -18.33
C ASN A 378 18.33 12.90 -18.34
N LYS A 379 17.74 12.78 -19.53
CA LYS A 379 16.33 12.40 -19.67
C LYS A 379 16.04 10.97 -19.22
N GLN A 380 16.96 10.02 -19.47
CA GLN A 380 16.84 8.67 -18.96
C GLN A 380 16.84 8.63 -17.43
N PHE A 381 17.72 9.40 -16.78
CA PHE A 381 17.74 9.48 -15.32
C PHE A 381 16.45 10.11 -14.79
N GLU A 382 15.99 11.23 -15.36
CA GLU A 382 14.75 11.91 -14.97
C GLU A 382 13.52 10.98 -15.03
N LEU A 383 13.45 10.13 -16.05
CA LEU A 383 12.34 9.20 -16.27
C LEU A 383 12.41 7.92 -15.40
N SER A 384 13.55 7.62 -14.80
CA SER A 384 13.74 6.42 -13.98
C SER A 384 12.99 6.52 -12.64
N PHE A 385 12.72 5.37 -12.01
CA PHE A 385 12.13 5.33 -10.66
C PHE A 385 13.09 5.81 -9.57
N ASP A 386 14.39 5.75 -9.81
CA ASP A 386 15.44 6.24 -8.92
C ASP A 386 16.51 6.98 -9.75
N PRO A 387 16.29 8.26 -10.03
CA PRO A 387 17.20 9.07 -10.85
C PRO A 387 18.62 9.15 -10.30
N LYS A 388 18.75 9.20 -8.98
CA LYS A 388 20.06 9.31 -8.29
C LYS A 388 20.86 8.05 -8.47
N LYS A 389 20.27 6.89 -8.15
CA LYS A 389 20.92 5.57 -8.30
C LYS A 389 21.25 5.28 -9.77
N ALA A 390 20.34 5.62 -10.69
CA ALA A 390 20.60 5.44 -12.11
C ALA A 390 21.82 6.24 -12.60
N ARG A 391 21.95 7.50 -12.15
CA ARG A 391 23.11 8.35 -12.45
C ARG A 391 24.39 7.81 -11.80
N GLU A 392 24.34 7.46 -10.51
CA GLU A 392 25.50 6.91 -9.79
C GLU A 392 26.07 5.68 -10.49
N LEU A 393 25.21 4.71 -10.84
CA LEU A 393 25.61 3.48 -11.55
C LEU A 393 26.15 3.73 -12.95
N HIS A 394 25.60 4.73 -13.66
CA HIS A 394 26.10 5.11 -14.97
C HIS A 394 27.51 5.71 -14.88
N ASP A 395 27.71 6.61 -13.92
CA ASP A 395 28.94 7.43 -13.81
C ASP A 395 30.08 6.64 -13.13
N GLU A 396 29.77 5.67 -12.26
CA GLU A 396 30.72 4.91 -11.43
C GLU A 396 31.87 4.28 -12.24
N SER A 397 31.57 3.77 -13.42
CA SER A 397 32.52 3.03 -14.25
C SER A 397 33.08 3.84 -15.44
N LEU A 398 32.83 5.15 -15.49
CA LEU A 398 33.34 6.03 -16.55
C LEU A 398 34.57 6.81 -16.06
N PRO A 399 35.76 6.61 -16.68
CA PRO A 399 37.03 7.15 -16.15
C PRO A 399 37.14 8.67 -16.27
N GLU A 400 36.38 9.31 -17.15
CA GLU A 400 36.46 10.75 -17.43
C GLU A 400 35.07 11.38 -17.55
N ASP A 401 34.91 12.62 -17.11
CA ASP A 401 33.65 13.36 -17.20
C ASP A 401 33.14 13.53 -18.64
N ALA A 402 34.06 13.57 -19.62
CA ALA A 402 33.71 13.63 -21.03
C ALA A 402 32.89 12.43 -21.52
N PHE A 403 33.04 11.26 -20.89
CA PHE A 403 32.29 10.06 -21.27
C PHE A 403 30.88 10.01 -20.68
N LYS A 404 30.58 10.81 -19.67
CA LYS A 404 29.25 10.83 -19.02
C LYS A 404 28.11 11.27 -19.94
N ASN A 405 28.44 12.01 -21.01
CA ASN A 405 27.51 12.44 -22.07
C ASN A 405 27.76 11.72 -23.40
N ALA A 406 28.57 10.65 -23.43
CA ALA A 406 28.90 9.96 -24.65
C ALA A 406 27.73 9.11 -25.18
N HIS A 407 27.75 8.82 -26.48
CA HIS A 407 26.79 7.93 -27.15
C HIS A 407 27.13 6.44 -26.93
N PHE A 408 27.52 6.09 -25.73
CA PHE A 408 27.76 4.72 -25.25
C PHE A 408 27.85 4.73 -23.72
N CYS A 409 27.69 3.59 -23.09
CA CYS A 409 27.98 3.37 -21.66
C CYS A 409 29.20 2.48 -21.49
N SER A 410 29.68 2.35 -20.24
CA SER A 410 30.86 1.54 -19.92
C SER A 410 30.70 0.04 -20.27
N MET A 411 29.49 -0.50 -20.31
CA MET A 411 29.22 -1.91 -20.63
C MET A 411 29.71 -2.29 -22.05
N CYS A 412 29.38 -1.46 -23.05
CA CYS A 412 29.71 -1.77 -24.45
C CYS A 412 30.91 -0.95 -24.95
N GLY A 413 31.17 0.20 -24.37
CA GLY A 413 32.16 1.14 -24.88
C GLY A 413 31.84 1.67 -26.29
N PRO A 414 32.77 2.45 -26.88
CA PRO A 414 32.48 3.16 -28.14
C PRO A 414 32.34 2.27 -29.38
N LYS A 415 32.89 1.04 -29.36
CA LYS A 415 32.97 0.16 -30.54
C LYS A 415 31.89 -0.93 -30.57
N PHE A 416 31.31 -1.31 -29.45
CA PHE A 416 30.39 -2.45 -29.35
C PHE A 416 28.96 -2.05 -28.97
N CYS A 417 28.66 -0.77 -28.91
CA CYS A 417 27.30 -0.30 -28.58
C CYS A 417 26.33 -0.61 -29.75
N ALA A 418 25.43 -1.56 -29.50
CA ALA A 418 24.45 -1.99 -30.50
C ALA A 418 23.56 -0.84 -31.00
N TYR A 419 23.13 0.07 -30.11
CA TYR A 419 22.34 1.25 -30.48
C TYR A 419 23.10 2.18 -31.42
N LYS A 420 24.39 2.42 -31.14
CA LYS A 420 25.23 3.26 -32.01
C LYS A 420 25.38 2.62 -33.38
N ILE A 421 25.71 1.33 -33.43
CA ILE A 421 25.86 0.58 -34.69
C ILE A 421 24.56 0.62 -35.49
N SER A 422 23.40 0.41 -34.87
CA SER A 422 22.10 0.47 -35.53
C SER A 422 21.84 1.86 -36.14
N LYS A 423 22.14 2.94 -35.40
CA LYS A 423 22.01 4.31 -35.91
C LYS A 423 22.92 4.60 -37.11
N ASP A 424 24.14 4.10 -37.06
CA ASP A 424 25.10 4.28 -38.14
C ASP A 424 24.63 3.56 -39.43
N LEU A 425 24.00 2.38 -39.30
CA LEU A 425 23.38 1.66 -40.42
C LEU A 425 22.20 2.45 -41.05
N GLU A 426 21.34 3.07 -40.22
CA GLU A 426 20.22 3.87 -40.70
C GLU A 426 20.68 5.11 -41.47
N LYS A 427 21.81 5.73 -41.10
CA LYS A 427 22.40 6.89 -41.77
C LYS A 427 23.15 6.54 -43.06
N GLY A 428 23.28 5.26 -43.38
CA GLY A 428 24.04 4.79 -44.54
C GLY A 428 25.56 4.99 -44.40
N GLU A 429 26.06 5.22 -43.19
CA GLU A 429 27.48 5.30 -42.88
C GLU A 429 28.05 3.85 -42.95
N LYS A 430 29.03 3.63 -43.81
CA LYS A 430 29.73 2.33 -43.87
C LYS A 430 30.43 2.09 -42.51
N CYS A 431 30.15 0.96 -41.90
CA CYS A 431 30.88 0.48 -40.72
C CYS A 431 32.36 0.26 -41.02
#